data_8f081a2127b110e58ec5a17afa81cb45
#
_entry.id   8f081a2127b110e58ec5a17afa81cb45
#
_cell.length_a   1.000
_cell.length_b   1.000
_cell.length_c   1.000
_cell.angle_alpha   90.00
_cell.angle_beta   90.00
_cell.angle_gamma   90.00
#
_symmetry.space_group_name_H-M   'P 1'
#
loop_
_entity.id
_entity.type
_entity.pdbx_description
1 polymer ?
#
loop_
_entity_poly.entity_id
_entity_poly.type
_entity_poly.pdbx_seq_one_letter_code
_entity_poly.pdbx_strand_id
1 'polypeptide(L)'
;MDINPTFNYKNAEIEIVVEDDVITTSRITMDGECVNVADITDENGNDVPYTSKNRTAVVKMCMEFIDKELAEDGRTECIDMALVRR
;
A
#
# COMPACT_ATOMS: atom_id res chain seq x y z
N MET A 1 -7.34 11.44 -15.67
CA MET A 1 -7.55 12.12 -14.42
C MET A 1 -6.98 11.32 -13.28
N ASP A 2 -6.23 11.96 -12.43
CA ASP A 2 -5.58 11.23 -11.35
C ASP A 2 -6.48 11.16 -10.13
N ILE A 3 -6.56 10.00 -9.54
CA ILE A 3 -7.37 9.77 -8.38
C ILE A 3 -6.51 9.11 -7.34
N ASN A 4 -6.59 9.58 -6.12
CA ASN A 4 -5.81 8.94 -5.06
C ASN A 4 -6.76 8.58 -3.93
N PRO A 5 -7.45 7.44 -4.09
CA PRO A 5 -8.39 7.03 -3.04
C PRO A 5 -7.65 6.67 -1.77
N THR A 6 -8.29 6.95 -0.64
CA THR A 6 -7.72 6.62 0.64
C THR A 6 -8.69 5.75 1.41
N PHE A 7 -8.13 4.89 2.25
CA PHE A 7 -8.91 3.98 3.06
C PHE A 7 -8.33 3.98 4.46
N ASN A 8 -9.16 3.83 5.46
CA ASN A 8 -8.69 3.77 6.84
C ASN A 8 -8.77 2.34 7.33
N TYR A 9 -7.75 1.89 8.01
CA TYR A 9 -7.74 0.56 8.58
C TYR A 9 -7.00 0.61 9.90
N LYS A 10 -7.73 0.33 10.97
CA LYS A 10 -7.19 0.44 12.32
C LYS A 10 -6.68 1.87 12.49
N ASN A 11 -5.46 2.08 12.85
CA ASN A 11 -4.95 3.42 13.03
C ASN A 11 -4.16 3.92 11.84
N ALA A 12 -4.33 3.30 10.71
CA ALA A 12 -3.54 3.63 9.55
C ALA A 12 -4.40 4.13 8.41
N GLU A 13 -3.80 4.94 7.55
CA GLU A 13 -4.45 5.41 6.36
C GLU A 13 -3.70 4.83 5.16
N ILE A 14 -4.42 4.24 4.22
CA ILE A 14 -3.84 3.66 3.04
C ILE A 14 -4.22 4.52 1.86
N GLU A 15 -3.22 5.01 1.12
CA GLU A 15 -3.47 5.82 -0.06
C GLU A 15 -3.00 5.05 -1.28
N ILE A 16 -3.84 4.97 -2.31
CA ILE A 16 -3.46 4.33 -3.55
C ILE A 16 -3.29 5.42 -4.58
N VAL A 17 -2.11 5.54 -5.14
CA VAL A 17 -1.82 6.58 -6.12
C VAL A 17 -2.13 6.05 -7.51
N VAL A 18 -3.02 6.72 -8.21
CA VAL A 18 -3.47 6.30 -9.53
C VAL A 18 -3.12 7.37 -10.55
N GLU A 19 -2.41 6.98 -11.59
CA GLU A 19 -2.05 7.88 -12.68
C GLU A 19 -2.40 7.21 -14.00
N ASP A 20 -3.12 7.93 -14.84
CA ASP A 20 -3.53 7.38 -16.16
C ASP A 20 -4.23 6.03 -16.02
N ASP A 21 -5.11 5.94 -15.02
CA ASP A 21 -5.89 4.74 -14.78
C ASP A 21 -5.03 3.53 -14.40
N VAL A 22 -3.84 3.79 -13.91
CA VAL A 22 -2.93 2.74 -13.47
C VAL A 22 -2.56 2.99 -12.01
N ILE A 23 -2.55 1.93 -11.21
CA ILE A 23 -2.12 2.03 -9.83
C ILE A 23 -0.59 2.02 -9.84
N THR A 24 0.02 3.12 -9.43
CA THR A 24 1.47 3.22 -9.50
C THR A 24 2.14 3.01 -8.15
N THR A 25 1.48 3.41 -7.08
CA THR A 25 2.13 3.39 -5.76
C THR A 25 1.09 3.21 -4.68
N SER A 26 1.48 2.61 -3.57
CA SER A 26 0.64 2.60 -2.38
C SER A 26 1.43 3.26 -1.25
N ARG A 27 0.73 3.94 -0.35
CA ARG A 27 1.37 4.63 0.75
C ARG A 27 0.58 4.37 2.01
N ILE A 28 1.26 4.03 3.08
CA ILE A 28 0.63 3.77 4.37
C ILE A 28 1.13 4.79 5.36
N THR A 29 0.21 5.47 6.04
CA THR A 29 0.53 6.48 7.02
C THR A 29 -0.06 6.06 8.36
N MET A 30 0.71 6.13 9.42
CA MET A 30 0.25 5.84 10.76
C MET A 30 0.65 6.98 11.66
N ASP A 31 -0.32 7.48 12.43
CA ASP A 31 -0.06 8.57 13.36
C ASP A 31 0.57 9.77 12.67
N GLY A 32 0.15 10.02 11.44
CA GLY A 32 0.64 11.18 10.72
C GLY A 32 1.98 11.00 10.06
N GLU A 33 2.56 9.82 10.16
CA GLU A 33 3.85 9.56 9.55
C GLU A 33 3.75 8.48 8.51
N CYS A 34 4.40 8.69 7.38
CA CYS A 34 4.41 7.71 6.31
C CYS A 34 5.33 6.57 6.72
N VAL A 35 4.78 5.37 6.87
CA VAL A 35 5.57 4.23 7.30
C VAL A 35 5.90 3.28 6.17
N ASN A 36 5.26 3.43 5.03
CA ASN A 36 5.58 2.56 3.90
C ASN A 36 5.13 3.18 2.59
N VAL A 37 5.97 3.08 1.58
CA VAL A 37 5.63 3.49 0.23
C VAL A 37 6.14 2.38 -0.67
N ALA A 38 5.28 1.84 -1.51
CA ALA A 38 5.66 0.74 -2.37
C ALA A 38 5.21 0.98 -3.80
N ASP A 39 6.05 0.63 -4.75
CA ASP A 39 5.67 0.69 -6.14
C ASP A 39 4.83 -0.53 -6.45
N ILE A 40 3.79 -0.33 -7.23
CA ILE A 40 2.84 -1.39 -7.53
C ILE A 40 3.01 -1.83 -8.97
N THR A 41 3.39 -3.08 -9.15
CA THR A 41 3.45 -3.68 -10.48
C THR A 41 2.97 -5.11 -10.33
N ASP A 42 2.65 -5.75 -11.45
CA ASP A 42 2.25 -7.14 -11.38
C ASP A 42 3.52 -8.00 -11.32
N GLU A 43 3.34 -9.31 -11.28
CA GLU A 43 4.48 -10.18 -11.10
C GLU A 43 5.45 -10.15 -12.26
N ASN A 44 5.04 -9.62 -13.39
CA ASN A 44 5.91 -9.49 -14.54
C ASN A 44 6.50 -8.10 -14.67
N GLY A 45 6.22 -7.23 -13.72
CA GLY A 45 6.73 -5.88 -13.77
C GLY A 45 5.91 -4.93 -14.61
N ASN A 46 4.70 -5.35 -14.99
CA ASN A 46 3.85 -4.52 -15.83
C ASN A 46 2.92 -3.67 -14.99
N ASP A 47 2.34 -2.65 -15.61
CA ASP A 47 1.42 -1.77 -14.93
C ASP A 47 0.18 -2.51 -14.46
N VAL A 48 -0.37 -2.07 -13.34
CA VAL A 48 -1.57 -2.65 -12.77
C VAL A 48 -2.71 -1.66 -13.00
N PRO A 49 -3.68 -2.01 -13.85
CA PRO A 49 -4.77 -1.10 -14.14
C PRO A 49 -5.62 -0.83 -12.91
N TYR A 50 -6.19 0.35 -12.83
CA TYR A 50 -7.01 0.69 -11.68
C TYR A 50 -8.41 0.11 -11.89
N THR A 51 -8.67 -1.04 -11.30
CA THR A 51 -9.96 -1.70 -11.35
C THR A 51 -10.37 -2.01 -9.92
N SER A 52 -11.64 -2.30 -9.71
CA SER A 52 -12.11 -2.67 -8.38
C SER A 52 -11.33 -3.84 -7.84
N LYS A 53 -11.09 -4.83 -8.69
CA LYS A 53 -10.39 -6.03 -8.25
C LYS A 53 -8.97 -5.72 -7.83
N ASN A 54 -8.26 -4.94 -8.66
CA ASN A 54 -6.88 -4.63 -8.35
C ASN A 54 -6.77 -3.69 -7.14
N ARG A 55 -7.70 -2.76 -7.03
CA ARG A 55 -7.71 -1.86 -5.88
C ARG A 55 -7.88 -2.66 -4.60
N THR A 56 -8.83 -3.62 -4.61
CA THR A 56 -9.06 -4.44 -3.44
C THR A 56 -7.82 -5.26 -3.09
N ALA A 57 -7.12 -5.78 -4.09
CA ALA A 57 -5.93 -6.57 -3.85
C ALA A 57 -4.83 -5.73 -3.21
N VAL A 58 -4.65 -4.51 -3.68
CA VAL A 58 -3.62 -3.64 -3.13
C VAL A 58 -3.98 -3.22 -1.70
N VAL A 59 -5.24 -2.88 -1.46
CA VAL A 59 -5.68 -2.50 -0.13
C VAL A 59 -5.48 -3.68 0.83
N LYS A 60 -5.79 -4.90 0.40
CA LYS A 60 -5.65 -6.06 1.25
C LYS A 60 -4.19 -6.28 1.60
N MET A 61 -3.29 -6.08 0.64
CA MET A 61 -1.89 -6.22 0.89
C MET A 61 -1.43 -5.21 1.93
N CYS A 62 -1.94 -3.98 1.83
CA CYS A 62 -1.59 -2.94 2.80
C CYS A 62 -2.15 -3.27 4.18
N MET A 63 -3.34 -3.86 4.23
CA MET A 63 -3.92 -4.24 5.52
C MET A 63 -3.07 -5.33 6.18
N GLU A 64 -2.55 -6.25 5.40
CA GLU A 64 -1.70 -7.29 5.94
C GLU A 64 -0.42 -6.71 6.51
N PHE A 65 0.12 -5.70 5.84
CA PHE A 65 1.31 -5.05 6.35
C PHE A 65 1.00 -4.36 7.67
N ILE A 66 -0.13 -3.68 7.75
CA ILE A 66 -0.51 -2.97 8.98
C ILE A 66 -0.70 -3.96 10.12
N ASP A 67 -1.34 -5.10 9.85
CA ASP A 67 -1.53 -6.10 10.87
C ASP A 67 -0.19 -6.62 11.38
N LYS A 68 0.76 -6.81 10.47
CA LYS A 68 2.04 -7.31 10.86
C LYS A 68 2.80 -6.28 11.68
N GLU A 69 2.70 -5.01 11.29
CA GLU A 69 3.35 -3.95 12.03
C GLU A 69 2.83 -3.88 13.45
N LEU A 70 1.52 -3.94 13.61
CA LEU A 70 0.95 -3.87 14.95
C LEU A 70 1.31 -5.09 15.78
N ALA A 71 1.35 -6.25 15.14
CA ALA A 71 1.68 -7.46 15.85
C ALA A 71 3.13 -7.49 16.29
N GLU A 72 4.00 -6.79 15.58
CA GLU A 72 5.38 -6.77 15.93
C GLU A 72 5.74 -5.59 16.81
N ASP A 73 4.72 -4.94 17.34
CA ASP A 73 4.96 -3.94 18.32
C ASP A 73 5.73 -2.75 17.83
N GLY A 74 5.49 -2.38 16.61
CA GLY A 74 6.08 -1.15 16.11
C GLY A 74 7.49 -1.23 15.62
N ARG A 75 8.02 -2.43 15.47
CA ARG A 75 9.33 -2.51 14.94
C ARG A 75 9.31 -2.21 13.51
N THR A 76 9.77 -1.10 13.07
CA THR A 76 9.62 -0.71 11.70
C THR A 76 10.84 -0.90 10.85
N GLU A 77 11.98 -0.94 11.43
CA GLU A 77 13.15 -0.90 10.61
C GLU A 77 13.28 -2.04 9.65
N CYS A 78 12.75 -3.18 9.96
CA CYS A 78 12.95 -4.25 9.05
C CYS A 78 11.77 -4.52 8.21
N ILE A 79 10.72 -3.80 8.39
CA ILE A 79 9.59 -4.10 7.67
C ILE A 79 9.58 -3.67 6.29
N ASP A 80 10.03 -2.52 6.06
CA ASP A 80 9.98 -2.02 4.76
C ASP A 80 10.69 -2.85 3.79
N MET A 81 11.74 -3.52 4.24
CA MET A 81 12.35 -4.27 3.31
C MET A 81 11.55 -5.40 2.90
N ALA A 82 10.86 -6.01 3.75
CA ALA A 82 10.13 -7.19 3.45
C ALA A 82 9.01 -6.89 2.50
N LEU A 83 8.46 -5.71 2.58
CA LEU A 83 7.44 -5.39 1.74
C LEU A 83 7.82 -5.07 0.40
N VAL A 84 8.79 -4.35 0.33
CA VAL A 84 9.23 -3.90 -0.88
C VAL A 84 9.47 -4.96 -1.84
N ARG A 85 9.86 -6.04 -1.33
CA ARG A 85 10.16 -6.98 -2.18
C ARG A 85 9.08 -7.67 -2.60
N ARG A 86 8.27 -7.77 -2.56
CA ARG A 86 7.36 -8.32 -2.99
C ARG A 86 7.02 -8.43 -3.72
#